data_f78859d6e81d8e8fe55e85442c09b35d
#
_entry.id   f78859d6e81d8e8fe55e85442c09b35d
#
_cell.length_a   1.000
_cell.length_b   1.000
_cell.length_c   1.000
_cell.angle_alpha   90.00
_cell.angle_beta   90.00
_cell.angle_gamma   90.00
#
_symmetry.space_group_name_H-M   'P 1'
#
loop_
_entity.id
_entity.type
_entity.pdbx_description
1 polymer ?
#
loop_
_entity_poly.entity_id
_entity_poly.type
_entity_poly.pdbx_seq_one_letter_code
_entity_poly.pdbx_strand_id
1 'polypeptide(L)'
;MTNDDIARAILDAGIYVVLATADVDGVPWASPVWFATENYRELYWVSYPGARYSQNIAVRPQIAMVVFDSTVPAGTGQGVYMTATAEQLSDPAAIEYGIGVFSRESVRQGNEGWGIEYSILDPDVPQDVRIGVRP
;
A
#
# COMPACT_ATOMS: atom_id res chain seq x y z
N MET A 1 3.31 -10.58 -24.51
CA MET A 1 3.35 -10.00 -23.15
C MET A 1 3.40 -11.12 -22.13
N THR A 2 4.39 -11.14 -21.28
CA THR A 2 4.51 -12.14 -20.22
C THR A 2 3.55 -11.82 -19.07
N ASN A 3 3.33 -12.78 -18.18
CA ASN A 3 2.56 -12.54 -16.96
C ASN A 3 3.21 -11.47 -16.08
N ASP A 4 4.53 -11.41 -16.04
CA ASP A 4 5.25 -10.37 -15.31
C ASP A 4 4.99 -8.98 -15.90
N ASP A 5 4.95 -8.86 -17.22
CA ASP A 5 4.64 -7.59 -17.88
C ASP A 5 3.21 -7.15 -17.57
N ILE A 6 2.27 -8.09 -17.57
CA ILE A 6 0.86 -7.82 -17.22
C ILE A 6 0.75 -7.37 -15.77
N ALA A 7 1.41 -8.05 -14.85
CA ALA A 7 1.39 -7.70 -13.43
C ALA A 7 1.97 -6.29 -13.19
N ARG A 8 3.09 -5.97 -13.81
CA ARG A 8 3.68 -4.61 -13.70
C ARG A 8 2.74 -3.55 -14.25
N ALA A 9 2.10 -3.81 -15.39
CA ALA A 9 1.15 -2.87 -15.97
C ALA A 9 -0.05 -2.62 -15.05
N ILE A 10 -0.56 -3.65 -14.39
CA ILE A 10 -1.66 -3.53 -13.43
C ILE A 10 -1.21 -2.72 -12.22
N LEU A 11 -0.03 -2.97 -11.68
CA LEU A 11 0.51 -2.23 -10.55
C LEU A 11 0.78 -0.76 -10.91
N ASP A 12 1.30 -0.50 -12.10
CA ASP A 12 1.57 0.87 -12.56
C ASP A 12 0.29 1.69 -12.76
N ALA A 13 -0.78 1.06 -13.22
CA ALA A 13 -2.07 1.72 -13.42
C ALA A 13 -2.88 1.82 -12.13
N GLY A 14 -2.59 1.00 -11.12
CA GLY A 14 -3.34 0.91 -9.89
C GLY A 14 -3.07 2.10 -8.95
N ILE A 15 -4.11 2.51 -8.23
CA ILE A 15 -4.05 3.55 -7.21
C ILE A 15 -4.24 2.93 -5.82
N TYR A 16 -5.14 1.96 -5.72
CA TYR A 16 -5.47 1.29 -4.47
C TYR A 16 -5.08 -0.17 -4.50
N VAL A 17 -4.59 -0.63 -3.36
CA VAL A 17 -4.41 -2.06 -3.08
C VAL A 17 -5.39 -2.46 -1.99
N VAL A 18 -6.01 -3.61 -2.12
CA VAL A 18 -6.83 -4.18 -1.06
C VAL A 18 -5.92 -5.00 -0.15
N LEU A 19 -5.88 -4.62 1.13
CA LEU A 19 -5.17 -5.36 2.16
C LEU A 19 -6.13 -6.33 2.81
N ALA A 20 -5.76 -7.59 2.87
CA ALA A 20 -6.46 -8.62 3.63
C ALA A 20 -5.64 -8.93 4.88
N THR A 21 -6.21 -8.63 6.03
CA THR A 21 -5.56 -8.78 7.33
C THR A 21 -6.44 -9.60 8.27
N ALA A 22 -5.90 -10.04 9.39
CA ALA A 22 -6.66 -10.76 10.40
C ALA A 22 -6.25 -10.29 11.81
N ASP A 23 -7.20 -10.31 12.73
CA ASP A 23 -6.92 -9.98 14.12
C ASP A 23 -6.30 -11.16 14.89
N VAL A 24 -6.10 -10.98 16.18
CA VAL A 24 -5.52 -12.02 17.05
C VAL A 24 -6.35 -13.30 17.08
N ASP A 25 -7.64 -13.21 16.89
CA ASP A 25 -8.56 -14.36 16.86
C ASP A 25 -8.72 -14.95 15.44
N GLY A 26 -8.05 -14.36 14.45
CA GLY A 26 -8.13 -14.82 13.07
C GLY A 26 -9.32 -14.28 12.30
N VAL A 27 -10.02 -13.27 12.81
CA VAL A 27 -11.15 -12.65 12.11
C VAL A 27 -10.59 -11.79 10.98
N PRO A 28 -10.99 -12.04 9.71
CA PRO A 28 -10.44 -11.34 8.57
C PRO A 28 -11.06 -9.95 8.39
N TRP A 29 -10.27 -9.07 7.81
CA TRP A 29 -10.69 -7.73 7.43
C TRP A 29 -10.03 -7.33 6.10
N ALA A 30 -10.80 -6.77 5.18
CA ALA A 30 -10.30 -6.29 3.91
C ALA A 30 -10.46 -4.76 3.85
N SER A 31 -9.41 -4.06 3.44
CA SER A 31 -9.41 -2.60 3.37
C SER A 31 -8.62 -2.10 2.18
N PRO A 32 -9.16 -1.17 1.38
CA PRO A 32 -8.38 -0.53 0.33
C PRO A 32 -7.50 0.57 0.92
N VAL A 33 -6.27 0.68 0.44
CA VAL A 33 -5.38 1.78 0.77
C VAL A 33 -4.69 2.27 -0.49
N TRP A 34 -4.43 3.57 -0.56
CA TRP A 34 -3.59 4.13 -1.60
C TRP A 34 -2.16 3.65 -1.40
N PHE A 35 -1.55 3.14 -2.46
CA PHE A 35 -0.21 2.58 -2.38
C PHE A 35 0.74 3.22 -3.39
N ALA A 36 2.02 3.09 -3.10
CA ALA A 36 3.09 3.43 -4.02
C ALA A 36 4.12 2.30 -4.04
N THR A 37 4.72 2.07 -5.18
CA THR A 37 5.84 1.15 -5.33
C THR A 37 6.84 1.73 -6.33
N GLU A 38 8.10 1.39 -6.14
CA GLU A 38 9.16 1.82 -7.04
C GLU A 38 9.76 0.62 -7.78
N ASN A 39 9.70 -0.57 -7.19
CA ASN A 39 10.40 -1.76 -7.69
C ASN A 39 9.51 -3.01 -7.78
N TYR A 40 8.21 -2.86 -7.59
CA TYR A 40 7.20 -3.95 -7.60
C TYR A 40 7.41 -5.00 -6.50
N ARG A 41 8.36 -4.79 -5.61
CA ARG A 41 8.66 -5.72 -4.51
C ARG A 41 8.25 -5.17 -3.16
N GLU A 42 8.22 -3.85 -3.05
CA GLU A 42 7.87 -3.13 -1.84
C GLU A 42 6.73 -2.19 -2.15
N LEU A 43 5.65 -2.30 -1.37
CA LEU A 43 4.50 -1.42 -1.46
C LEU A 43 4.44 -0.59 -0.18
N TYR A 44 4.25 0.71 -0.36
CA TYR A 44 4.17 1.68 0.71
C TYR A 44 2.76 2.24 0.80
N TRP A 45 2.27 2.40 2.00
CA TRP A 45 1.04 3.13 2.25
C TRP A 45 1.11 3.88 3.57
N VAL A 46 0.24 4.88 3.70
CA VAL A 46 0.10 5.67 4.92
C VAL A 46 -1.19 5.26 5.60
N SER A 47 -1.13 5.09 6.91
CA SER A 47 -2.29 4.69 7.67
C SER A 47 -2.35 5.33 9.05
N TYR A 48 -3.55 5.32 9.62
CA TYR A 48 -3.76 5.73 11.00
C TYR A 48 -3.50 4.54 11.93
N PRO A 49 -2.84 4.76 13.06
CA PRO A 49 -2.58 3.68 14.04
C PRO A 49 -3.86 2.99 14.52
N GLY A 50 -4.96 3.75 14.60
CA GLY A 50 -6.25 3.24 15.04
C GLY A 50 -7.05 2.50 13.98
N ALA A 51 -6.61 2.50 12.72
CA ALA A 51 -7.30 1.75 11.66
C ALA A 51 -7.25 0.25 11.96
N ARG A 52 -8.33 -0.47 11.64
CA ARG A 52 -8.43 -1.90 11.93
C ARG A 52 -7.29 -2.69 11.29
N TYR A 53 -6.96 -2.41 10.03
CA TYR A 53 -5.86 -3.09 9.36
C TYR A 53 -4.51 -2.80 10.03
N SER A 54 -4.31 -1.61 10.56
CA SER A 54 -3.09 -1.24 11.28
C SER A 54 -2.95 -2.04 12.59
N GLN A 55 -4.03 -2.16 13.33
CA GLN A 55 -4.06 -2.97 14.56
C GLN A 55 -3.86 -4.45 14.25
N ASN A 56 -4.46 -4.95 13.19
CA ASN A 56 -4.29 -6.33 12.76
C ASN A 56 -2.84 -6.63 12.37
N ILE A 57 -2.20 -5.74 11.60
CA ILE A 57 -0.81 -5.90 11.19
C ILE A 57 0.13 -5.91 12.40
N ALA A 58 -0.16 -5.12 13.43
CA ALA A 58 0.67 -5.07 14.64
C ALA A 58 0.70 -6.42 15.37
N VAL A 59 -0.38 -7.19 15.34
CA VAL A 59 -0.45 -8.50 16.01
C VAL A 59 -0.25 -9.68 15.07
N ARG A 60 -0.49 -9.49 13.76
CA ARG A 60 -0.36 -10.52 12.74
C ARG A 60 0.17 -9.90 11.45
N PRO A 61 1.48 -9.87 11.26
CA PRO A 61 2.10 -9.13 10.14
C PRO A 61 1.94 -9.80 8.78
N GLN A 62 1.54 -11.06 8.70
CA GLN A 62 1.29 -11.73 7.43
C GLN A 62 -0.02 -11.23 6.84
N ILE A 63 0.04 -10.75 5.60
CA ILE A 63 -1.11 -10.21 4.89
C ILE A 63 -1.21 -10.77 3.49
N ALA A 64 -2.40 -10.66 2.91
CA ALA A 64 -2.59 -10.83 1.47
C ALA A 64 -2.99 -9.49 0.86
N MET A 65 -2.71 -9.33 -0.43
CA MET A 65 -3.01 -8.11 -1.16
C MET A 65 -3.52 -8.45 -2.54
N VAL A 66 -4.37 -7.59 -3.08
CA VAL A 66 -4.78 -7.68 -4.48
C VAL A 66 -4.88 -6.28 -5.08
N VAL A 67 -4.37 -6.16 -6.32
CA VAL A 67 -4.55 -4.98 -7.17
C VAL A 67 -5.25 -5.42 -8.44
N PHE A 68 -6.31 -4.73 -8.80
CA PHE A 68 -7.08 -5.03 -10.02
C PHE A 68 -7.79 -3.79 -10.52
N ASP A 69 -8.18 -3.80 -11.78
CA ASP A 69 -8.99 -2.75 -12.38
C ASP A 69 -10.46 -3.18 -12.37
N SER A 70 -11.27 -2.51 -11.56
CA SER A 70 -12.70 -2.80 -11.45
C SER A 70 -13.55 -2.15 -12.55
N THR A 71 -12.95 -1.38 -13.44
CA THR A 71 -13.67 -0.64 -14.48
C THR A 71 -13.80 -1.41 -15.81
N VAL A 72 -13.10 -2.53 -15.94
CA VAL A 72 -13.18 -3.36 -17.13
C VAL A 72 -14.45 -4.23 -17.10
N PRO A 73 -14.93 -4.70 -18.26
CA PRO A 73 -16.12 -5.56 -18.30
C PRO A 73 -15.96 -6.84 -17.49
N ALA A 74 -17.04 -7.28 -16.88
CA ALA A 74 -17.05 -8.52 -16.11
C ALA A 74 -16.56 -9.70 -16.97
N GLY A 75 -15.74 -10.56 -16.37
CA GLY A 75 -15.13 -11.71 -17.05
C GLY A 75 -13.87 -11.41 -17.84
N THR A 76 -13.47 -10.14 -17.94
CA THR A 76 -12.23 -9.72 -18.64
C THR A 76 -11.16 -9.21 -17.69
N GLY A 77 -11.47 -9.12 -16.40
CA GLY A 77 -10.58 -8.58 -15.40
C GLY A 77 -9.40 -9.48 -15.10
N GLN A 78 -8.31 -8.84 -14.72
CA GLN A 78 -7.10 -9.50 -14.25
C GLN A 78 -6.69 -8.86 -12.92
N GLY A 79 -6.11 -9.65 -12.03
CA GLY A 79 -5.65 -9.17 -10.74
C GLY A 79 -4.24 -9.64 -10.44
N VAL A 80 -3.53 -8.84 -9.65
CA VAL A 80 -2.25 -9.23 -9.07
C VAL A 80 -2.50 -9.61 -7.62
N TYR A 81 -2.33 -10.89 -7.32
CA TYR A 81 -2.51 -11.45 -5.99
C TYR A 81 -1.15 -11.60 -5.33
N MET A 82 -1.03 -11.11 -4.12
CA MET A 82 0.24 -11.07 -3.41
C MET A 82 0.06 -11.52 -1.98
N THR A 83 1.09 -12.14 -1.43
CA THR A 83 1.24 -12.34 0.00
C THR A 83 2.47 -11.59 0.46
N ALA A 84 2.43 -11.04 1.66
CA ALA A 84 3.51 -10.20 2.15
C ALA A 84 3.59 -10.22 3.67
N THR A 85 4.71 -9.75 4.17
CA THR A 85 4.87 -9.36 5.57
C THR A 85 4.82 -7.84 5.64
N ALA A 86 3.93 -7.31 6.46
CA ALA A 86 3.74 -5.88 6.63
C ALA A 86 4.35 -5.41 7.95
N GLU A 87 4.92 -4.23 7.94
CA GLU A 87 5.49 -3.62 9.14
C GLU A 87 5.29 -2.12 9.14
N GLN A 88 5.21 -1.55 10.32
CA GLN A 88 5.28 -0.11 10.49
C GLN A 88 6.75 0.32 10.46
N LEU A 89 7.07 1.29 9.60
CA LEU A 89 8.40 1.88 9.59
C LEU A 89 8.59 2.75 10.83
N SER A 90 9.72 2.58 11.50
CA SER A 90 10.11 3.38 12.66
C SER A 90 11.43 4.09 12.46
N ASP A 91 12.29 3.60 11.57
CA ASP A 91 13.55 4.26 11.25
C ASP A 91 13.29 5.53 10.43
N PRO A 92 13.83 6.70 10.87
CA PRO A 92 13.60 7.97 10.17
C PRO A 92 14.02 7.96 8.69
N ALA A 93 15.13 7.31 8.36
CA ALA A 93 15.60 7.21 6.97
C ALA A 93 14.67 6.36 6.12
N ALA A 94 14.14 5.27 6.66
CA ALA A 94 13.19 4.42 5.97
C ALA A 94 11.84 5.14 5.75
N ILE A 95 11.39 5.91 6.73
CA ILE A 95 10.18 6.74 6.62
C ILE A 95 10.36 7.79 5.53
N GLU A 96 11.47 8.50 5.53
CA GLU A 96 11.77 9.52 4.53
C GLU A 96 11.80 8.92 3.10
N TYR A 97 12.42 7.75 2.96
CA TYR A 97 12.44 7.04 1.69
C TYR A 97 11.02 6.67 1.22
N GLY A 98 10.20 6.13 2.09
CA GLY A 98 8.82 5.77 1.77
C GLY A 98 7.97 6.97 1.37
N ILE A 99 8.11 8.08 2.07
CA ILE A 99 7.46 9.35 1.73
C ILE A 99 7.90 9.84 0.35
N GLY A 100 9.19 9.72 0.03
CA GLY A 100 9.72 10.07 -1.29
C GLY A 100 9.12 9.23 -2.41
N VAL A 101 8.95 7.93 -2.20
CA VAL A 101 8.27 7.04 -3.16
C VAL A 101 6.83 7.49 -3.39
N PHE A 102 6.10 7.80 -2.32
CA PHE A 102 4.73 8.32 -2.41
C PHE A 102 4.64 9.63 -3.17
N SER A 103 5.54 10.55 -2.89
CA SER A 103 5.54 11.86 -3.55
C SER A 103 5.75 11.72 -5.05
N ARG A 104 6.70 10.90 -5.48
CA ARG A 104 6.94 10.64 -6.91
C ARG A 104 5.73 10.00 -7.58
N GLU A 105 5.10 9.04 -6.91
CA GLU A 105 3.91 8.37 -7.44
C GLU A 105 2.72 9.31 -7.55
N SER A 106 2.54 10.19 -6.57
CA SER A 106 1.50 11.21 -6.58
C SER A 106 1.65 12.14 -7.80
N VAL A 107 2.86 12.60 -8.07
CA VAL A 107 3.15 13.42 -9.25
C VAL A 107 2.88 12.65 -10.55
N ARG A 108 3.30 11.40 -10.63
CA ARG A 108 3.03 10.54 -11.79
C ARG A 108 1.54 10.38 -12.06
N GLN A 109 0.72 10.37 -11.03
CA GLN A 109 -0.74 10.29 -11.12
C GLN A 109 -1.41 11.63 -11.43
N GLY A 110 -0.64 12.70 -11.61
CA GLY A 110 -1.16 14.02 -11.93
C GLY A 110 -1.53 14.90 -10.74
N ASN A 111 -1.12 14.52 -9.54
CA ASN A 111 -1.33 15.32 -8.33
C ASN A 111 -0.14 16.26 -8.08
N GLU A 112 -0.29 17.16 -7.11
CA GLU A 112 0.78 18.11 -6.75
C GLU A 112 1.96 17.48 -6.00
N GLY A 113 1.84 16.23 -5.67
CA GLY A 113 2.79 15.54 -4.82
C GLY A 113 2.32 15.52 -3.38
N TRP A 114 2.70 14.46 -2.71
CA TRP A 114 2.44 14.26 -1.30
C TRP A 114 3.80 14.11 -0.62
N GLY A 115 4.07 14.91 0.37
CA GLY A 115 5.40 14.95 0.92
C GLY A 115 5.45 15.04 2.42
N ILE A 116 6.68 14.98 2.90
CA ILE A 116 7.00 15.01 4.32
C ILE A 116 6.47 16.28 5.00
N GLU A 117 6.48 17.40 4.32
CA GLU A 117 5.99 18.67 4.85
C GLU A 117 4.53 18.59 5.24
N TYR A 118 3.72 17.99 4.38
CA TYR A 118 2.29 17.83 4.64
C TYR A 118 2.03 16.89 5.81
N SER A 119 2.78 15.81 5.92
CA SER A 119 2.59 14.80 6.95
C SER A 119 3.19 15.17 8.30
N ILE A 120 4.26 15.99 8.33
CA ILE A 120 4.96 16.33 9.57
C ILE A 120 4.44 17.63 10.19
N LEU A 121 4.03 18.59 9.38
CA LEU A 121 3.63 19.91 9.86
C LEU A 121 2.17 19.97 10.33
N ASP A 122 1.34 19.01 9.96
CA ASP A 122 -0.02 18.95 10.46
C ASP A 122 -0.10 18.01 11.67
N PRO A 123 -0.24 18.53 12.90
CA PRO A 123 -0.28 17.70 14.10
C PRO A 123 -1.53 16.81 14.18
N ASP A 124 -2.56 17.11 13.40
CA ASP A 124 -3.81 16.33 13.37
C ASP A 124 -3.74 15.18 12.38
N VAL A 125 -2.72 15.14 11.53
CA VAL A 125 -2.49 14.04 10.59
C VAL A 125 -1.52 13.03 11.21
N PRO A 126 -1.95 11.80 11.47
CA PRO A 126 -1.07 10.76 11.97
C PRO A 126 0.08 10.47 11.01
N GLN A 127 1.28 10.32 11.56
CA GLN A 127 2.52 10.22 10.78
C GLN A 127 3.04 8.80 10.71
N ASP A 128 2.16 7.87 10.37
CA ASP A 128 2.52 6.47 10.19
C ASP A 128 2.67 6.16 8.70
N VAL A 129 3.88 5.87 8.32
CA VAL A 129 4.14 5.23 7.02
C VAL A 129 4.25 3.74 7.26
N ARG A 130 3.40 2.98 6.60
CA ARG A 130 3.43 1.54 6.68
C ARG A 130 3.87 0.97 5.35
N ILE A 131 4.73 -0.01 5.42
CA ILE A 131 5.16 -0.75 4.25
C ILE A 131 4.47 -2.08 4.26
N GLY A 132 3.80 -2.39 3.16
CA GLY A 132 3.47 -3.75 2.83
C GLY A 132 4.54 -4.26 1.92
N VAL A 133 5.34 -5.20 2.37
CA VAL A 133 6.53 -5.53 1.62
C VAL A 133 6.72 -7.01 1.51
N ARG A 134 7.19 -7.35 0.38
CA ARG A 134 7.76 -8.63 -0.04
C ARG A 134 6.73 -9.73 -0.23
N PRO A 135 6.43 -9.96 -1.49
CA PRO A 135 5.82 -11.22 -1.87
C PRO A 135 6.68 -12.40 -1.44
#